data_f468853fca83d1bff0346f73fb5f3ada
#
_entry.id   f468853fca83d1bff0346f73fb5f3ada
#
_cell.length_a   1.000
_cell.length_b   1.000
_cell.length_c   1.000
_cell.angle_alpha   90.00
_cell.angle_beta   90.00
_cell.angle_gamma   90.00
#
_symmetry.space_group_name_H-M   'P 1'
#
loop_
_entity.id
_entity.type
_entity.pdbx_description
1 polymer ?
#
loop_
_entity_poly.entity_id
_entity_poly.type
_entity_poly.pdbx_seq_one_letter_code
_entity_poly.pdbx_strand_id
1 'polypeptide(L)'
;LGIGSTIGPQYLLPAPPVPLGTHPDGGPYTATAIAAGSYHTCALLNDGKIKCWGHNNYGQLGQGHSNTIGDQALEMGDSLPVIDTGGAGRAVSLGVGTYTTCAAFVDGRISCWGMGLGGGLGLGHTSNRGTDASHMGADLAFAEFGTDLSAVKVVAGGRGGVGVGTVTCALFTTHAVKCWGEGADGSLGRGDLTDIDTPEELGDNLDPIDLGDLGGSYPVDLSISFASGHVCAVLNDGRMKCWGSNSHGQLGIGDTQRRGGAADEMGESLPFVQTIANDFVVQVATTTTSTCALLASGVV
;
A
#
# COMPACT_ATOMS: atom_id res chain seq x y z
N LEU A 1 -13.40 9.58 -9.48
CA LEU A 1 -12.63 10.43 -10.42
C LEU A 1 -12.15 11.76 -9.78
N GLY A 2 -12.71 12.16 -8.62
CA GLY A 2 -12.32 13.42 -7.95
C GLY A 2 -12.71 14.70 -8.69
N ILE A 3 -13.69 14.63 -9.55
CA ILE A 3 -14.18 15.77 -10.34
C ILE A 3 -15.59 16.20 -9.92
N GLY A 4 -16.10 15.67 -8.80
CA GLY A 4 -17.45 15.95 -8.31
C GLY A 4 -18.56 15.39 -9.21
N SER A 5 -18.30 14.31 -9.92
CA SER A 5 -19.25 13.65 -10.82
C SER A 5 -18.96 12.17 -10.98
N THR A 6 -20.00 11.36 -11.10
CA THR A 6 -19.94 9.94 -11.46
C THR A 6 -19.92 9.71 -12.98
N ILE A 7 -20.13 10.75 -13.78
CA ILE A 7 -20.06 10.65 -15.25
C ILE A 7 -18.60 10.48 -15.65
N GLY A 8 -18.31 9.40 -16.35
CA GLY A 8 -16.95 9.07 -16.78
C GLY A 8 -16.32 10.12 -17.72
N PRO A 9 -14.99 10.15 -17.82
CA PRO A 9 -14.23 11.20 -18.50
C PRO A 9 -14.29 11.17 -20.04
N GLN A 10 -15.04 10.25 -20.63
CA GLN A 10 -15.10 10.06 -22.08
C GLN A 10 -15.54 11.31 -22.90
N TYR A 11 -15.99 12.36 -22.20
CA TYR A 11 -16.40 13.63 -22.82
C TYR A 11 -15.58 14.85 -22.37
N LEU A 12 -14.56 14.65 -21.52
CA LEU A 12 -13.73 15.72 -20.97
C LEU A 12 -12.26 15.50 -21.36
N LEU A 13 -11.91 15.81 -22.60
CA LEU A 13 -10.52 15.85 -23.02
C LEU A 13 -10.12 17.27 -23.40
N PRO A 14 -9.06 17.85 -22.79
CA PRO A 14 -8.29 17.28 -21.67
C PRO A 14 -9.09 17.23 -20.36
N ALA A 15 -8.90 16.17 -19.58
CA ALA A 15 -9.53 16.07 -18.26
C ALA A 15 -9.03 17.21 -17.35
N PRO A 16 -9.94 17.90 -16.62
CA PRO A 16 -9.52 18.97 -15.71
C PRO A 16 -8.66 18.38 -14.57
N PRO A 17 -7.69 19.15 -14.04
CA PRO A 17 -6.98 18.76 -12.84
C PRO A 17 -7.95 18.50 -11.68
N VAL A 18 -7.64 17.50 -10.85
CA VAL A 18 -8.38 17.26 -9.61
C VAL A 18 -8.08 18.39 -8.63
N PRO A 19 -9.10 19.16 -8.18
CA PRO A 19 -8.87 20.25 -7.24
C PRO A 19 -8.59 19.69 -5.85
N LEU A 20 -7.44 20.01 -5.27
CA LEU A 20 -7.06 19.63 -3.91
C LEU A 20 -7.30 20.74 -2.88
N GLY A 21 -7.72 21.93 -3.32
CA GLY A 21 -8.02 23.08 -2.47
C GLY A 21 -6.80 23.92 -2.14
N THR A 22 -7.00 24.84 -1.20
CA THR A 22 -6.05 25.90 -0.84
C THR A 22 -5.38 25.56 0.50
N HIS A 23 -4.06 25.68 0.55
CA HIS A 23 -3.29 25.57 1.79
C HIS A 23 -3.60 26.78 2.70
N PRO A 24 -3.58 26.64 4.04
CA PRO A 24 -3.83 27.74 4.96
C PRO A 24 -2.94 28.98 4.74
N ASP A 25 -1.74 28.81 4.16
CA ASP A 25 -0.82 29.90 3.79
C ASP A 25 -1.22 30.65 2.49
N GLY A 26 -2.35 30.27 1.85
CA GLY A 26 -2.94 30.96 0.70
C GLY A 26 -2.56 30.44 -0.69
N GLY A 27 -1.66 29.46 -0.80
CA GLY A 27 -1.31 28.78 -2.05
C GLY A 27 -2.15 27.52 -2.30
N PRO A 28 -2.18 26.95 -3.53
CA PRO A 28 -2.85 25.69 -3.79
C PRO A 28 -2.10 24.55 -3.10
N TYR A 29 -2.82 23.53 -2.61
CA TYR A 29 -2.21 22.26 -2.27
C TYR A 29 -1.63 21.61 -3.53
N THR A 30 -0.40 21.09 -3.42
CA THR A 30 0.24 20.28 -4.46
C THR A 30 0.49 18.89 -3.93
N ALA A 31 0.21 17.87 -4.77
CA ALA A 31 0.51 16.49 -4.43
C ALA A 31 2.00 16.20 -4.72
N THR A 32 2.68 15.57 -3.77
CA THR A 32 4.03 15.02 -3.93
C THR A 32 4.01 13.56 -4.31
N ALA A 33 2.92 12.85 -3.95
CA ALA A 33 2.64 11.49 -4.37
C ALA A 33 1.13 11.27 -4.47
N ILE A 34 0.76 10.28 -5.28
CA ILE A 34 -0.61 9.80 -5.42
C ILE A 34 -0.59 8.28 -5.30
N ALA A 35 -1.57 7.73 -4.61
CA ALA A 35 -1.79 6.30 -4.51
C ALA A 35 -3.27 6.01 -4.81
N ALA A 36 -3.52 5.02 -5.65
CA ALA A 36 -4.86 4.64 -6.06
C ALA A 36 -5.09 3.15 -5.83
N GLY A 37 -6.18 2.82 -5.17
CA GLY A 37 -6.69 1.47 -5.04
C GLY A 37 -7.80 1.20 -6.05
N SER A 38 -8.61 0.17 -5.77
CA SER A 38 -9.71 -0.19 -6.69
C SER A 38 -10.81 0.86 -6.76
N TYR A 39 -11.10 1.54 -5.65
CA TYR A 39 -12.30 2.38 -5.54
C TYR A 39 -12.06 3.75 -4.90
N HIS A 40 -10.87 4.06 -4.45
CA HIS A 40 -10.52 5.35 -3.86
C HIS A 40 -9.10 5.76 -4.22
N THR A 41 -8.82 7.02 -4.07
CA THR A 41 -7.52 7.64 -4.37
C THR A 41 -7.11 8.53 -3.22
N CYS A 42 -5.84 8.53 -2.88
CA CYS A 42 -5.25 9.39 -1.87
C CYS A 42 -4.07 10.18 -2.46
N ALA A 43 -3.97 11.43 -2.07
CA ALA A 43 -2.85 12.31 -2.39
C ALA A 43 -2.07 12.63 -1.11
N LEU A 44 -0.76 12.44 -1.17
CA LEU A 44 0.18 12.97 -0.21
C LEU A 44 0.54 14.39 -0.63
N LEU A 45 0.34 15.34 0.27
CA LEU A 45 0.50 16.76 -0.01
C LEU A 45 1.92 17.25 0.33
N ASN A 46 2.28 18.40 -0.21
CA ASN A 46 3.59 19.01 -0.02
C ASN A 46 3.94 19.36 1.43
N ASP A 47 2.94 19.50 2.31
CA ASP A 47 3.11 19.70 3.75
C ASP A 47 3.09 18.38 4.55
N GLY A 48 2.97 17.23 3.87
CA GLY A 48 2.90 15.89 4.46
C GLY A 48 1.52 15.50 4.98
N LYS A 49 0.49 16.30 4.69
CA LYS A 49 -0.90 15.93 4.96
C LYS A 49 -1.45 15.02 3.86
N ILE A 50 -2.62 14.45 4.12
CA ILE A 50 -3.25 13.47 3.22
C ILE A 50 -4.68 13.92 2.92
N LYS A 51 -5.08 13.81 1.66
CA LYS A 51 -6.47 13.94 1.21
C LYS A 51 -6.85 12.71 0.41
N CYS A 52 -8.02 12.13 0.70
CA CYS A 52 -8.55 10.96 0.00
C CYS A 52 -9.96 11.22 -0.50
N TRP A 53 -10.31 10.63 -1.64
CA TRP A 53 -11.64 10.69 -2.25
C TRP A 53 -12.00 9.38 -2.93
N GLY A 54 -13.27 9.15 -3.19
CA GLY A 54 -13.83 7.93 -3.76
C GLY A 54 -14.73 7.21 -2.77
N HIS A 55 -14.80 5.90 -2.91
CA HIS A 55 -15.63 5.01 -2.09
C HIS A 55 -15.17 4.97 -0.63
N ASN A 56 -16.13 4.89 0.33
CA ASN A 56 -15.83 5.01 1.75
C ASN A 56 -16.65 4.08 2.69
N ASN A 57 -17.30 3.06 2.19
CA ASN A 57 -18.19 2.21 3.02
C ASN A 57 -17.47 1.53 4.20
N TYR A 58 -16.16 1.40 4.15
CA TYR A 58 -15.34 0.80 5.19
C TYR A 58 -14.49 1.82 5.97
N GLY A 59 -14.66 3.13 5.69
CA GLY A 59 -13.87 4.19 6.32
C GLY A 59 -12.50 4.43 5.67
N GLN A 60 -12.27 3.92 4.46
CA GLN A 60 -10.97 4.01 3.77
C GLN A 60 -10.53 5.43 3.41
N LEU A 61 -11.43 6.41 3.45
CA LEU A 61 -11.06 7.82 3.30
C LEU A 61 -10.52 8.46 4.59
N GLY A 62 -10.64 7.78 5.76
CA GLY A 62 -10.13 8.29 7.03
C GLY A 62 -10.82 9.56 7.54
N GLN A 63 -12.11 9.73 7.23
CA GLN A 63 -12.86 10.95 7.55
C GLN A 63 -13.77 10.81 8.81
N GLY A 64 -13.69 9.66 9.50
CA GLY A 64 -14.53 9.37 10.66
C GLY A 64 -16.02 9.16 10.31
N HIS A 65 -16.30 8.77 9.08
CA HIS A 65 -17.63 8.40 8.57
C HIS A 65 -17.49 7.47 7.35
N SER A 66 -18.60 6.94 6.86
CA SER A 66 -18.64 6.02 5.71
C SER A 66 -19.24 6.62 4.43
N ASN A 67 -19.39 7.94 4.33
CA ASN A 67 -19.89 8.58 3.11
C ASN A 67 -18.80 8.61 2.03
N THR A 68 -19.16 8.30 0.79
CA THR A 68 -18.35 8.55 -0.41
C THR A 68 -18.07 10.04 -0.57
N ILE A 69 -16.90 10.41 -1.07
CA ILE A 69 -16.52 11.82 -1.33
C ILE A 69 -15.99 11.93 -2.76
N GLY A 70 -16.40 12.99 -3.47
CA GLY A 70 -15.95 13.29 -4.83
C GLY A 70 -16.89 12.77 -5.92
N ASP A 71 -18.06 12.25 -5.56
CA ASP A 71 -19.13 11.83 -6.46
C ASP A 71 -20.20 12.92 -6.66
N GLN A 72 -20.21 13.96 -5.82
CA GLN A 72 -21.13 15.09 -5.91
C GLN A 72 -20.40 16.40 -6.14
N ALA A 73 -21.13 17.39 -6.67
CA ALA A 73 -20.61 18.73 -6.80
C ALA A 73 -20.26 19.34 -5.43
N LEU A 74 -19.17 20.11 -5.38
CA LEU A 74 -18.68 20.84 -4.20
C LEU A 74 -18.06 19.95 -3.08
N GLU A 75 -17.80 18.68 -3.32
CA GLU A 75 -17.10 17.81 -2.34
C GLU A 75 -15.58 17.85 -2.48
N MET A 76 -15.08 18.41 -3.57
CA MET A 76 -13.64 18.51 -3.86
C MET A 76 -13.10 19.93 -3.59
N GLY A 77 -11.83 20.14 -3.79
CA GLY A 77 -11.17 21.42 -3.56
C GLY A 77 -11.05 21.77 -2.08
N ASP A 78 -11.52 22.94 -1.69
CA ASP A 78 -11.48 23.39 -0.29
C ASP A 78 -12.46 22.62 0.60
N SER A 79 -13.50 22.02 0.02
CA SER A 79 -14.44 21.18 0.76
C SER A 79 -13.91 19.76 1.02
N LEU A 80 -12.89 19.30 0.29
CA LEU A 80 -12.26 18.02 0.56
C LEU A 80 -11.39 18.13 1.82
N PRO A 81 -11.77 17.50 2.94
CA PRO A 81 -11.04 17.68 4.17
C PRO A 81 -9.66 16.98 4.14
N VAL A 82 -8.72 17.52 4.88
CA VAL A 82 -7.47 16.84 5.24
C VAL A 82 -7.79 15.77 6.26
N ILE A 83 -7.15 14.61 6.15
CA ILE A 83 -7.30 13.53 7.13
C ILE A 83 -6.65 13.97 8.44
N ASP A 84 -7.40 13.88 9.55
CA ASP A 84 -6.86 14.11 10.88
C ASP A 84 -6.09 12.87 11.35
N THR A 85 -4.79 13.00 11.46
CA THR A 85 -3.88 11.95 11.91
C THR A 85 -3.41 12.13 13.36
N GLY A 86 -4.10 12.97 14.14
CA GLY A 86 -3.90 13.09 15.59
C GLY A 86 -2.51 13.49 16.03
N GLY A 87 -1.76 14.23 15.19
CA GLY A 87 -0.41 14.62 15.52
C GLY A 87 0.64 13.53 15.26
N ALA A 88 0.33 12.51 14.46
CA ALA A 88 1.31 11.52 13.98
C ALA A 88 2.45 12.15 13.16
N GLY A 89 2.30 13.42 12.81
CA GLY A 89 3.30 14.16 12.05
C GLY A 89 3.05 14.08 10.54
N ARG A 90 4.10 14.37 9.77
CA ARG A 90 4.03 14.35 8.30
C ARG A 90 4.08 12.92 7.79
N ALA A 91 3.16 12.58 6.90
CA ALA A 91 3.26 11.33 6.14
C ALA A 91 4.38 11.43 5.10
N VAL A 92 5.09 10.31 4.89
CA VAL A 92 6.20 10.17 3.93
C VAL A 92 5.91 9.12 2.87
N SER A 93 4.96 8.22 3.13
CA SER A 93 4.54 7.19 2.18
C SER A 93 3.06 6.87 2.34
N LEU A 94 2.40 6.52 1.23
CA LEU A 94 1.02 6.04 1.18
C LEU A 94 0.95 4.66 0.53
N GLY A 95 0.20 3.76 1.15
CA GLY A 95 -0.24 2.48 0.58
C GLY A 95 -1.76 2.48 0.47
N VAL A 96 -2.30 2.19 -0.72
CA VAL A 96 -3.74 2.22 -0.97
C VAL A 96 -4.15 0.90 -1.64
N GLY A 97 -4.93 0.11 -0.93
CA GLY A 97 -5.47 -1.16 -1.39
C GLY A 97 -6.89 -1.05 -1.93
N THR A 98 -7.61 -2.17 -1.96
CA THR A 98 -9.00 -2.18 -2.46
C THR A 98 -9.92 -1.34 -1.58
N TYR A 99 -9.85 -1.50 -0.26
CA TYR A 99 -10.69 -0.82 0.73
C TYR A 99 -9.88 -0.34 1.95
N THR A 100 -8.56 -0.26 1.83
CA THR A 100 -7.66 0.08 2.94
C THR A 100 -6.69 1.16 2.49
N THR A 101 -6.41 2.09 3.40
CA THR A 101 -5.37 3.12 3.24
C THR A 101 -4.41 3.02 4.40
N CYS A 102 -3.13 3.08 4.10
CA CYS A 102 -2.03 3.11 5.07
C CYS A 102 -1.13 4.31 4.82
N ALA A 103 -0.60 4.88 5.88
CA ALA A 103 0.41 5.94 5.81
C ALA A 103 1.58 5.61 6.73
N ALA A 104 2.81 5.77 6.23
CA ALA A 104 4.00 5.82 7.06
C ALA A 104 4.35 7.29 7.35
N PHE A 105 4.74 7.57 8.59
CA PHE A 105 5.02 8.91 9.08
C PHE A 105 6.51 9.16 9.29
N VAL A 106 6.90 10.43 9.39
CA VAL A 106 8.29 10.85 9.57
C VAL A 106 8.93 10.29 10.84
N ASP A 107 8.13 9.96 11.85
CA ASP A 107 8.58 9.34 13.10
C ASP A 107 8.74 7.81 13.00
N GLY A 108 8.51 7.24 11.81
CA GLY A 108 8.66 5.82 11.51
C GLY A 108 7.45 4.95 11.84
N ARG A 109 6.38 5.52 12.44
CA ARG A 109 5.15 4.78 12.70
C ARG A 109 4.32 4.59 11.44
N ILE A 110 3.45 3.57 11.44
CA ILE A 110 2.47 3.31 10.39
C ILE A 110 1.09 3.34 11.00
N SER A 111 0.13 3.93 10.31
CA SER A 111 -1.28 3.79 10.61
C SER A 111 -2.05 3.37 9.37
N CYS A 112 -3.01 2.47 9.56
CA CYS A 112 -3.91 2.01 8.51
C CYS A 112 -5.37 2.20 8.94
N TRP A 113 -6.23 2.50 7.97
CA TRP A 113 -7.67 2.63 8.15
C TRP A 113 -8.42 2.09 6.93
N GLY A 114 -9.71 1.89 7.08
CA GLY A 114 -10.55 1.21 6.10
C GLY A 114 -10.96 -0.17 6.57
N MET A 115 -11.02 -1.12 5.66
CA MET A 115 -11.42 -2.50 5.93
C MET A 115 -10.34 -3.25 6.72
N GLY A 116 -10.73 -3.81 7.88
CA GLY A 116 -9.84 -4.55 8.76
C GLY A 116 -9.82 -6.06 8.53
N LEU A 117 -10.67 -6.59 7.64
CA LEU A 117 -10.78 -8.03 7.39
C LEU A 117 -9.41 -8.62 7.01
N GLY A 118 -9.09 -9.79 7.59
CA GLY A 118 -7.79 -10.45 7.42
C GLY A 118 -6.63 -9.78 8.15
N GLY A 119 -6.86 -8.77 9.02
CA GLY A 119 -5.81 -8.15 9.85
C GLY A 119 -4.95 -7.10 9.13
N GLY A 120 -5.28 -6.71 7.89
CA GLY A 120 -4.44 -5.83 7.07
C GLY A 120 -4.17 -4.44 7.65
N LEU A 121 -4.91 -4.02 8.71
CA LEU A 121 -4.63 -2.77 9.42
C LEU A 121 -3.44 -2.88 10.40
N GLY A 122 -2.99 -4.09 10.73
CA GLY A 122 -1.88 -4.33 11.65
C GLY A 122 -2.17 -4.01 13.12
N LEU A 123 -3.44 -4.13 13.53
CA LEU A 123 -3.92 -3.77 14.86
C LEU A 123 -4.25 -5.01 15.73
N GLY A 124 -3.95 -6.22 15.24
CA GLY A 124 -4.26 -7.47 15.94
C GLY A 124 -5.76 -7.77 16.04
N HIS A 125 -6.55 -7.23 15.13
CA HIS A 125 -7.98 -7.51 15.00
C HIS A 125 -8.49 -7.19 13.59
N THR A 126 -9.69 -7.70 13.25
CA THR A 126 -10.28 -7.58 11.91
C THR A 126 -11.36 -6.49 11.79
N SER A 127 -11.51 -5.61 12.80
CA SER A 127 -12.51 -4.54 12.79
C SER A 127 -12.09 -3.39 11.86
N ASN A 128 -13.07 -2.82 11.15
CA ASN A 128 -12.85 -1.62 10.32
C ASN A 128 -12.46 -0.41 11.17
N ARG A 129 -11.67 0.50 10.58
CA ARG A 129 -11.30 1.80 11.17
C ARG A 129 -11.58 2.93 10.19
N GLY A 130 -11.83 4.14 10.74
CA GLY A 130 -12.12 5.33 9.91
C GLY A 130 -13.61 5.54 9.60
N THR A 131 -14.49 4.62 10.03
CA THR A 131 -15.95 4.72 9.89
C THR A 131 -16.61 5.59 10.96
N ASP A 132 -15.89 5.90 12.02
CA ASP A 132 -16.34 6.71 13.16
C ASP A 132 -15.26 7.72 13.53
N ALA A 133 -15.67 8.89 14.04
CA ALA A 133 -14.74 9.94 14.46
C ALA A 133 -13.76 9.49 15.54
N SER A 134 -14.18 8.57 16.42
CA SER A 134 -13.32 7.96 17.44
C SER A 134 -12.26 7.00 16.91
N HIS A 135 -12.21 6.78 15.60
CA HIS A 135 -11.17 5.98 14.96
C HIS A 135 -10.02 6.83 14.39
N MET A 136 -10.17 8.15 14.40
CA MET A 136 -9.26 9.10 13.75
C MET A 136 -8.75 10.16 14.73
N GLY A 137 -7.92 11.06 14.28
CA GLY A 137 -7.39 12.12 15.14
C GLY A 137 -6.52 11.56 16.26
N ALA A 138 -6.78 11.98 17.48
CA ALA A 138 -6.00 11.56 18.66
C ALA A 138 -6.15 10.06 18.99
N ASP A 139 -7.22 9.43 18.50
CA ASP A 139 -7.50 8.01 18.71
C ASP A 139 -7.03 7.12 17.54
N LEU A 140 -6.33 7.71 16.57
CA LEU A 140 -5.77 6.97 15.43
C LEU A 140 -4.76 5.93 15.92
N ALA A 141 -5.07 4.64 15.72
CA ALA A 141 -4.22 3.54 16.12
C ALA A 141 -3.05 3.36 15.14
N PHE A 142 -1.92 2.90 15.65
CA PHE A 142 -0.74 2.56 14.87
C PHE A 142 -0.58 1.04 14.75
N ALA A 143 -0.09 0.59 13.61
CA ALA A 143 0.23 -0.81 13.38
C ALA A 143 1.43 -1.25 14.23
N GLU A 144 1.34 -2.46 14.76
CA GLU A 144 2.38 -3.06 15.59
C GLU A 144 3.30 -3.94 14.73
N PHE A 145 4.55 -3.52 14.55
CA PHE A 145 5.54 -4.24 13.74
C PHE A 145 6.88 -4.49 14.44
N GLY A 146 6.95 -4.21 15.75
CA GLY A 146 8.12 -4.47 16.61
C GLY A 146 8.85 -3.22 17.04
N THR A 147 9.80 -3.43 17.97
CA THR A 147 10.62 -2.37 18.54
C THR A 147 11.78 -1.98 17.63
N ASP A 148 12.28 -0.74 17.78
CA ASP A 148 13.45 -0.22 17.08
C ASP A 148 13.37 -0.20 15.53
N LEU A 149 12.15 -0.28 14.97
CA LEU A 149 11.91 -0.21 13.54
C LEU A 149 11.25 1.13 13.17
N SER A 150 11.75 1.75 12.10
CA SER A 150 11.16 2.96 11.51
C SER A 150 10.82 2.69 10.05
N ALA A 151 9.53 2.79 9.72
CA ALA A 151 9.07 2.58 8.36
C ALA A 151 9.42 3.76 7.45
N VAL A 152 9.92 3.45 6.26
CA VAL A 152 10.20 4.42 5.20
C VAL A 152 9.22 4.33 4.04
N LYS A 153 8.62 3.16 3.87
CA LYS A 153 7.60 2.92 2.85
C LYS A 153 6.55 1.94 3.35
N VAL A 154 5.30 2.20 3.00
CA VAL A 154 4.18 1.27 3.21
C VAL A 154 3.44 1.08 1.89
N VAL A 155 3.05 -0.16 1.61
CA VAL A 155 2.22 -0.54 0.47
C VAL A 155 1.07 -1.40 0.98
N ALA A 156 -0.12 -1.19 0.43
CA ALA A 156 -1.31 -1.96 0.77
C ALA A 156 -1.97 -2.49 -0.51
N GLY A 157 -2.43 -3.72 -0.45
CA GLY A 157 -3.01 -4.40 -1.59
C GLY A 157 -3.83 -5.60 -1.13
N GLY A 158 -3.79 -6.69 -1.88
CA GLY A 158 -4.46 -7.94 -1.54
C GLY A 158 -5.31 -8.47 -2.67
N ARG A 159 -6.19 -9.42 -2.37
CA ARG A 159 -7.11 -9.98 -3.36
C ARG A 159 -8.31 -9.04 -3.52
N GLY A 160 -8.63 -8.68 -4.77
CA GLY A 160 -9.80 -7.85 -5.05
C GLY A 160 -11.10 -8.61 -4.81
N GLY A 161 -12.04 -7.99 -4.12
CA GLY A 161 -13.39 -8.55 -3.90
C GLY A 161 -13.98 -8.15 -2.56
N VAL A 162 -15.31 -8.30 -2.45
CA VAL A 162 -16.02 -8.12 -1.17
C VAL A 162 -15.78 -9.36 -0.32
N GLY A 163 -15.43 -9.16 0.96
CA GLY A 163 -15.16 -10.26 1.89
C GLY A 163 -13.76 -10.88 1.77
N VAL A 164 -12.84 -10.18 1.14
CA VAL A 164 -11.44 -10.57 1.01
C VAL A 164 -10.59 -9.56 1.78
N GLY A 165 -9.60 -10.04 2.53
CA GLY A 165 -8.74 -9.22 3.36
C GLY A 165 -7.71 -8.40 2.57
N THR A 166 -7.02 -7.55 3.29
CA THR A 166 -5.93 -6.72 2.78
C THR A 166 -4.59 -7.30 3.20
N VAL A 167 -3.60 -7.22 2.34
CA VAL A 167 -2.19 -7.43 2.65
C VAL A 167 -1.52 -6.07 2.73
N THR A 168 -0.75 -5.85 3.76
CA THR A 168 0.06 -4.65 3.93
C THR A 168 1.53 -5.06 4.12
N CYS A 169 2.42 -4.39 3.41
CA CYS A 169 3.86 -4.59 3.58
C CYS A 169 4.55 -3.25 3.85
N ALA A 170 5.59 -3.27 4.66
CA ALA A 170 6.40 -2.12 4.96
C ALA A 170 7.89 -2.41 4.78
N LEU A 171 8.59 -1.39 4.28
CA LEU A 171 10.05 -1.33 4.23
C LEU A 171 10.54 -0.42 5.35
N PHE A 172 11.53 -0.87 6.09
CA PHE A 172 12.09 -0.19 7.25
C PHE A 172 13.49 0.38 6.97
N THR A 173 13.94 1.31 7.81
CA THR A 173 15.29 1.89 7.76
C THR A 173 16.41 0.85 7.88
N THR A 174 16.13 -0.29 8.49
CA THR A 174 17.01 -1.46 8.56
C THR A 174 17.07 -2.26 7.27
N HIS A 175 16.33 -1.85 6.24
CA HIS A 175 16.09 -2.58 4.99
C HIS A 175 15.29 -3.88 5.15
N ALA A 176 14.78 -4.17 6.33
CA ALA A 176 13.84 -5.27 6.54
C ALA A 176 12.51 -4.97 5.83
N VAL A 177 11.88 -6.03 5.34
CA VAL A 177 10.51 -5.99 4.83
C VAL A 177 9.66 -6.86 5.75
N LYS A 178 8.54 -6.34 6.24
CA LYS A 178 7.54 -7.12 6.97
C LYS A 178 6.19 -6.98 6.28
N CYS A 179 5.43 -8.07 6.22
CA CYS A 179 4.07 -8.09 5.66
C CYS A 179 3.10 -8.67 6.67
N TRP A 180 1.87 -8.18 6.71
CA TRP A 180 0.78 -8.65 7.57
C TRP A 180 -0.56 -8.55 6.84
N GLY A 181 -1.58 -9.17 7.42
CA GLY A 181 -2.90 -9.22 6.84
C GLY A 181 -3.26 -10.59 6.27
N GLU A 182 -3.99 -10.64 5.15
CA GLU A 182 -4.44 -11.87 4.51
C GLU A 182 -3.29 -12.69 3.92
N GLY A 183 -3.13 -13.94 4.37
CA GLY A 183 -2.05 -14.84 3.97
C GLY A 183 -2.32 -15.65 2.70
N ALA A 184 -3.55 -15.61 2.17
CA ALA A 184 -3.90 -16.35 0.97
C ALA A 184 -2.95 -16.02 -0.21
N ASP A 185 -2.71 -16.99 -1.07
CA ASP A 185 -1.79 -16.89 -2.22
C ASP A 185 -0.30 -16.69 -1.88
N GLY A 186 0.11 -16.78 -0.60
CA GLY A 186 1.50 -16.63 -0.18
C GLY A 186 1.99 -15.18 -0.16
N SER A 187 1.09 -14.22 -0.17
CA SER A 187 1.38 -12.78 -0.21
C SER A 187 2.23 -12.30 0.98
N LEU A 188 2.10 -12.96 2.13
CA LEU A 188 2.87 -12.64 3.34
C LEU A 188 4.30 -13.17 3.30
N GLY A 189 4.66 -14.04 2.34
CA GLY A 189 6.01 -14.55 2.19
C GLY A 189 6.55 -15.35 3.37
N ARG A 190 5.67 -15.93 4.21
CA ARG A 190 6.03 -16.68 5.42
C ARG A 190 6.28 -18.17 5.20
N GLY A 191 5.96 -18.68 4.03
CA GLY A 191 5.96 -20.11 3.75
C GLY A 191 4.72 -20.83 4.28
N ASP A 192 3.63 -20.11 4.50
CA ASP A 192 2.29 -20.63 4.79
C ASP A 192 1.21 -19.72 4.18
N LEU A 193 -0.06 -20.06 4.39
CA LEU A 193 -1.21 -19.34 3.85
C LEU A 193 -2.13 -18.79 4.95
N THR A 194 -1.63 -18.70 6.18
CA THR A 194 -2.38 -18.19 7.33
C THR A 194 -2.36 -16.66 7.35
N ASP A 195 -3.47 -16.09 7.80
CA ASP A 195 -3.56 -14.64 8.01
C ASP A 195 -2.71 -14.24 9.23
N ILE A 196 -2.27 -12.99 9.26
CA ILE A 196 -1.69 -12.34 10.44
C ILE A 196 -2.72 -11.30 10.91
N ASP A 197 -3.56 -11.67 11.86
CA ASP A 197 -4.70 -10.87 12.29
C ASP A 197 -4.91 -10.81 13.82
N THR A 198 -4.02 -11.45 14.59
CA THR A 198 -4.03 -11.46 16.05
C THR A 198 -2.87 -10.66 16.64
N PRO A 199 -3.00 -10.12 17.88
CA PRO A 199 -1.93 -9.37 18.52
C PRO A 199 -0.65 -10.19 18.74
N GLU A 200 -0.80 -11.50 18.97
CA GLU A 200 0.30 -12.42 19.24
C GLU A 200 1.21 -12.65 18.03
N GLU A 201 0.73 -12.36 16.83
CA GLU A 201 1.47 -12.52 15.57
C GLU A 201 2.17 -11.25 15.11
N LEU A 202 1.86 -10.13 15.75
CA LEU A 202 2.40 -8.80 15.42
C LEU A 202 3.58 -8.43 16.32
N GLY A 203 4.04 -7.20 16.19
CA GLY A 203 5.13 -6.66 17.01
C GLY A 203 6.47 -7.35 16.71
N ASP A 204 7.17 -7.72 17.77
CA ASP A 204 8.46 -8.41 17.67
C ASP A 204 8.33 -9.88 17.23
N ASN A 205 7.12 -10.45 17.25
CA ASN A 205 6.85 -11.80 16.75
C ASN A 205 6.63 -11.84 15.22
N LEU A 206 6.46 -10.68 14.58
CA LEU A 206 6.36 -10.60 13.13
C LEU A 206 7.77 -10.63 12.53
N ASP A 207 8.15 -11.75 11.96
CA ASP A 207 9.47 -11.90 11.32
C ASP A 207 9.57 -11.09 10.01
N PRO A 208 10.76 -10.57 9.68
CA PRO A 208 11.02 -10.03 8.33
C PRO A 208 10.90 -11.11 7.26
N ILE A 209 10.51 -10.69 6.07
CA ILE A 209 10.48 -11.57 4.88
C ILE A 209 11.89 -12.06 4.58
N ASP A 210 12.05 -13.36 4.48
CA ASP A 210 13.30 -13.98 4.03
C ASP A 210 13.41 -13.87 2.50
N LEU A 211 14.35 -13.08 2.04
CA LEU A 211 14.69 -12.93 0.61
C LEU A 211 15.96 -13.70 0.22
N GLY A 212 16.55 -14.48 1.13
CA GLY A 212 17.79 -15.23 0.92
C GLY A 212 19.04 -14.35 0.93
N ASP A 213 20.18 -14.93 0.53
CA ASP A 213 21.42 -14.16 0.38
C ASP A 213 21.36 -13.25 -0.83
N LEU A 214 21.33 -11.96 -0.59
CA LEU A 214 21.30 -10.92 -1.62
C LEU A 214 22.70 -10.46 -2.05
N GLY A 215 23.78 -11.08 -1.54
CA GLY A 215 25.15 -10.70 -1.84
C GLY A 215 25.55 -9.32 -1.34
N GLY A 216 24.96 -8.90 -0.23
CA GLY A 216 25.16 -7.57 0.37
C GLY A 216 24.21 -6.50 -0.15
N SER A 217 23.33 -6.81 -1.10
CA SER A 217 22.25 -5.92 -1.55
C SER A 217 21.07 -5.97 -0.56
N TYR A 218 20.19 -5.00 -0.65
CA TYR A 218 19.05 -4.84 0.25
C TYR A 218 17.85 -4.19 -0.45
N PRO A 219 16.61 -4.41 0.02
CA PRO A 219 15.42 -3.77 -0.51
C PRO A 219 15.45 -2.24 -0.35
N VAL A 220 15.04 -1.54 -1.42
CA VAL A 220 14.93 -0.06 -1.47
C VAL A 220 13.55 0.39 -1.93
N ASP A 221 12.78 -0.48 -2.57
CA ASP A 221 11.43 -0.17 -3.02
C ASP A 221 10.53 -1.39 -2.95
N LEU A 222 9.22 -1.16 -2.75
CA LEU A 222 8.17 -2.18 -2.71
C LEU A 222 7.00 -1.77 -3.59
N SER A 223 6.39 -2.76 -4.23
CA SER A 223 5.07 -2.62 -4.84
C SER A 223 4.21 -3.84 -4.52
N ILE A 224 2.91 -3.63 -4.33
CA ILE A 224 1.93 -4.69 -4.09
C ILE A 224 0.73 -4.50 -5.00
N SER A 225 0.22 -5.58 -5.53
CA SER A 225 -1.01 -5.56 -6.31
C SER A 225 -2.23 -5.31 -5.43
N PHE A 226 -3.09 -4.38 -5.84
CA PHE A 226 -4.32 -4.06 -5.13
C PHE A 226 -5.42 -5.13 -5.26
N ALA A 227 -5.27 -6.12 -6.16
CA ALA A 227 -6.34 -7.07 -6.45
C ALA A 227 -5.91 -8.53 -6.70
N SER A 228 -4.62 -8.88 -6.58
CA SER A 228 -4.14 -10.26 -6.77
C SER A 228 -3.16 -10.73 -5.70
N GLY A 229 -2.73 -9.85 -4.80
CA GLY A 229 -1.88 -10.22 -3.67
C GLY A 229 -0.46 -10.67 -4.06
N HIS A 230 0.13 -10.18 -5.16
CA HIS A 230 1.56 -10.37 -5.38
C HIS A 230 2.35 -9.12 -4.98
N VAL A 231 3.53 -9.33 -4.49
CA VAL A 231 4.44 -8.31 -3.95
C VAL A 231 5.78 -8.39 -4.66
N CYS A 232 6.37 -7.24 -4.97
CA CYS A 232 7.71 -7.14 -5.54
C CYS A 232 8.59 -6.22 -4.69
N ALA A 233 9.83 -6.63 -4.45
CA ALA A 233 10.87 -5.83 -3.81
C ALA A 233 11.99 -5.54 -4.81
N VAL A 234 12.32 -4.26 -5.00
CA VAL A 234 13.47 -3.80 -5.77
C VAL A 234 14.66 -3.64 -4.83
N LEU A 235 15.82 -4.12 -5.23
CA LEU A 235 17.05 -4.03 -4.47
C LEU A 235 17.87 -2.81 -4.91
N ASN A 236 18.78 -2.37 -4.04
CA ASN A 236 19.67 -1.23 -4.30
C ASN A 236 20.64 -1.45 -5.49
N ASP A 237 20.83 -2.69 -5.92
CA ASP A 237 21.61 -3.05 -7.09
C ASP A 237 20.76 -3.21 -8.37
N GLY A 238 19.46 -2.88 -8.30
CA GLY A 238 18.52 -2.94 -9.41
C GLY A 238 17.96 -4.32 -9.73
N ARG A 239 18.32 -5.36 -8.98
CA ARG A 239 17.64 -6.66 -9.07
C ARG A 239 16.30 -6.60 -8.37
N MET A 240 15.43 -7.56 -8.65
CA MET A 240 14.08 -7.62 -8.09
C MET A 240 13.70 -9.06 -7.75
N LYS A 241 13.00 -9.24 -6.63
CA LYS A 241 12.32 -10.49 -6.25
C LYS A 241 10.83 -10.22 -6.06
N CYS A 242 9.99 -11.15 -6.53
CA CYS A 242 8.54 -11.08 -6.40
C CYS A 242 7.99 -12.38 -5.82
N TRP A 243 6.95 -12.28 -4.97
CA TRP A 243 6.25 -13.41 -4.35
C TRP A 243 4.75 -13.18 -4.27
N GLY A 244 3.99 -14.18 -3.85
CA GLY A 244 2.54 -14.16 -3.83
C GLY A 244 1.94 -14.86 -5.04
N SER A 245 0.78 -14.40 -5.48
CA SER A 245 0.00 -14.95 -6.60
C SER A 245 0.76 -14.90 -7.93
N ASN A 246 0.68 -15.98 -8.73
CA ASN A 246 1.40 -16.10 -10.01
C ASN A 246 0.60 -16.79 -11.12
N SER A 247 -0.70 -16.95 -11.00
CA SER A 247 -1.52 -17.70 -11.96
C SER A 247 -1.46 -17.18 -13.41
N HIS A 248 -0.97 -15.96 -13.62
CA HIS A 248 -0.80 -15.31 -14.91
C HIS A 248 0.68 -15.02 -15.25
N GLY A 249 1.65 -15.53 -14.47
CA GLY A 249 3.06 -15.24 -14.65
C GLY A 249 3.50 -13.87 -14.14
N GLN A 250 2.70 -13.22 -13.29
CA GLN A 250 2.93 -11.86 -12.79
C GLN A 250 4.20 -11.71 -11.92
N LEU A 251 4.77 -12.82 -11.43
CA LEU A 251 6.06 -12.77 -10.72
C LEU A 251 7.27 -12.63 -11.65
N GLY A 252 7.11 -12.88 -12.96
CA GLY A 252 8.21 -12.72 -13.93
C GLY A 252 9.36 -13.72 -13.79
N ILE A 253 9.09 -14.92 -13.26
CA ILE A 253 10.10 -15.95 -12.92
C ILE A 253 10.08 -17.14 -13.88
N GLY A 254 9.32 -17.07 -14.97
CA GLY A 254 9.29 -18.08 -16.04
C GLY A 254 8.31 -19.23 -15.80
N ASP A 255 7.48 -19.15 -14.76
CA ASP A 255 6.41 -20.13 -14.48
C ASP A 255 5.12 -19.44 -14.01
N THR A 256 4.10 -20.21 -13.63
CA THR A 256 2.82 -19.73 -13.10
C THR A 256 2.54 -20.23 -11.68
N GLN A 257 3.55 -20.74 -10.98
CA GLN A 257 3.41 -21.20 -9.61
C GLN A 257 3.58 -20.02 -8.64
N ARG A 258 2.65 -19.91 -7.68
CA ARG A 258 2.80 -18.93 -6.59
C ARG A 258 4.09 -19.15 -5.80
N ARG A 259 4.52 -18.13 -5.07
CA ARG A 259 5.64 -18.19 -4.13
C ARG A 259 5.21 -17.63 -2.78
N GLY A 260 5.81 -18.16 -1.71
CA GLY A 260 5.59 -17.69 -0.34
C GLY A 260 4.49 -18.40 0.44
N GLY A 261 3.83 -19.40 -0.17
CA GLY A 261 2.79 -20.20 0.47
C GLY A 261 3.26 -21.54 1.02
N ALA A 262 4.52 -21.92 0.79
CA ALA A 262 5.18 -23.09 1.38
C ALA A 262 6.59 -22.73 1.84
N ALA A 263 7.11 -23.47 2.83
CA ALA A 263 8.36 -23.16 3.53
C ALA A 263 9.60 -23.12 2.62
N ASP A 264 9.56 -23.82 1.50
CA ASP A 264 10.65 -23.91 0.53
C ASP A 264 10.49 -22.96 -0.69
N GLU A 265 9.54 -22.04 -0.65
CA GLU A 265 9.24 -21.12 -1.74
C GLU A 265 9.90 -19.73 -1.59
N MET A 266 10.48 -19.42 -0.44
CA MET A 266 11.13 -18.14 -0.11
C MET A 266 12.64 -18.31 0.10
N GLY A 267 13.31 -17.27 0.55
CA GLY A 267 14.75 -17.30 0.82
C GLY A 267 15.57 -17.51 -0.44
N GLU A 268 16.48 -18.47 -0.39
CA GLU A 268 17.32 -18.87 -1.53
C GLU A 268 16.54 -19.49 -2.68
N SER A 269 15.40 -20.11 -2.39
CA SER A 269 14.53 -20.73 -3.40
C SER A 269 13.71 -19.71 -4.20
N LEU A 270 13.56 -18.48 -3.71
CA LEU A 270 12.85 -17.41 -4.44
C LEU A 270 13.77 -16.84 -5.53
N PRO A 271 13.49 -17.08 -6.81
CA PRO A 271 14.36 -16.61 -7.87
C PRO A 271 14.28 -15.09 -8.06
N PHE A 272 15.34 -14.50 -8.61
CA PHE A 272 15.29 -13.13 -9.13
C PHE A 272 14.43 -13.07 -10.40
N VAL A 273 13.70 -11.96 -10.54
CA VAL A 273 12.97 -11.69 -11.78
C VAL A 273 13.96 -11.48 -12.94
N GLN A 274 13.66 -12.09 -14.08
CA GLN A 274 14.50 -11.98 -15.27
C GLN A 274 14.22 -10.63 -15.96
N THR A 275 15.17 -9.72 -15.89
CA THR A 275 15.14 -8.44 -16.61
C THR A 275 16.12 -8.44 -17.78
N ILE A 276 16.16 -7.37 -18.57
CA ILE A 276 17.16 -7.20 -19.63
C ILE A 276 18.55 -7.17 -18.99
N ALA A 277 19.48 -7.98 -19.52
CA ALA A 277 20.82 -8.10 -19.00
C ALA A 277 21.55 -6.73 -18.93
N ASN A 278 22.17 -6.46 -17.79
CA ASN A 278 22.91 -5.23 -17.48
C ASN A 278 22.05 -3.95 -17.38
N ASP A 279 20.74 -4.07 -17.18
CA ASP A 279 19.90 -2.93 -16.87
C ASP A 279 19.27 -3.07 -15.48
N PHE A 280 19.09 -1.95 -14.80
CA PHE A 280 18.68 -1.89 -13.40
C PHE A 280 17.22 -1.47 -13.29
N VAL A 281 16.42 -2.16 -12.47
CA VAL A 281 15.09 -1.71 -12.11
C VAL A 281 15.22 -0.49 -11.20
N VAL A 282 14.59 0.62 -11.60
CA VAL A 282 14.55 1.86 -10.82
C VAL A 282 13.19 2.11 -10.19
N GLN A 283 12.14 1.48 -10.74
CA GLN A 283 10.78 1.55 -10.20
C GLN A 283 9.99 0.31 -10.60
N VAL A 284 9.11 -0.15 -9.72
CA VAL A 284 8.19 -1.24 -10.01
C VAL A 284 6.76 -0.82 -9.74
N ALA A 285 5.84 -1.25 -10.58
CA ALA A 285 4.40 -1.09 -10.41
C ALA A 285 3.71 -2.43 -10.68
N THR A 286 2.83 -2.82 -9.79
CA THR A 286 2.06 -4.06 -9.87
C THR A 286 0.60 -3.76 -10.17
N THR A 287 -0.01 -4.58 -11.01
CA THR A 287 -1.44 -4.55 -11.32
C THR A 287 -2.10 -5.85 -10.85
N THR A 288 -3.33 -6.12 -11.24
CA THR A 288 -4.01 -7.38 -10.89
C THR A 288 -3.28 -8.60 -11.45
N THR A 289 -2.79 -8.56 -12.70
CA THR A 289 -2.24 -9.73 -13.40
C THR A 289 -0.87 -9.49 -14.02
N SER A 290 -0.25 -8.35 -13.75
CA SER A 290 1.01 -7.96 -14.38
C SER A 290 1.91 -7.19 -13.41
N THR A 291 3.19 -7.26 -13.67
CA THR A 291 4.22 -6.40 -13.07
C THR A 291 4.92 -5.63 -14.17
N CYS A 292 5.05 -4.33 -14.01
CA CYS A 292 5.84 -3.46 -14.88
C CYS A 292 7.06 -2.96 -14.12
N ALA A 293 8.22 -3.07 -14.69
CA ALA A 293 9.46 -2.54 -14.14
C ALA A 293 10.02 -1.47 -15.08
N LEU A 294 10.24 -0.25 -14.55
CA LEU A 294 10.97 0.79 -15.25
C LEU A 294 12.45 0.54 -15.05
N LEU A 295 13.18 0.46 -16.14
CA LEU A 295 14.63 0.25 -16.16
C LEU A 295 15.38 1.60 -16.24
N ALA A 296 16.63 1.63 -15.81
CA ALA A 296 17.46 2.83 -15.82
C ALA A 296 17.67 3.41 -17.22
N SER A 297 17.58 2.58 -18.26
CA SER A 297 17.57 2.99 -19.68
C SER A 297 16.28 3.72 -20.10
N GLY A 298 15.24 3.71 -19.27
CA GLY A 298 13.91 4.23 -19.60
C GLY A 298 12.99 3.23 -20.32
N VAL A 299 13.42 1.98 -20.46
CA VAL A 299 12.58 0.87 -20.98
C VAL A 299 11.66 0.36 -19.86
N VAL A 300 10.47 -0.09 -20.25
CA VAL A 300 9.49 -0.74 -19.35
C VAL A 300 9.27 -2.17 -19.81
#